data_1cffd9a13ae5391d227240e34be8079e
#
_entry.id   1cffd9a13ae5391d227240e34be8079e
#
_cell.length_a   1.000
_cell.length_b   1.000
_cell.length_c   1.000
_cell.angle_alpha   90.00
_cell.angle_beta   90.00
_cell.angle_gamma   90.00
#
_symmetry.space_group_name_H-M   'P 1'
#
loop_
_entity.id
_entity.type
_entity.pdbx_description
1 polymer ?
#
loop_
_entity_poly.entity_id
_entity_poly.type
_entity_poly.pdbx_seq_one_letter_code
_entity_poly.pdbx_strand_id
1 'polypeptide(L)'
;MKRFLVLLACSTLLPLVTGCGEKPAPAPAPQAKSETDDHGHDHGSAPHGGTLTDWGGGAYHVEFTVDHDKKEATVYIIGSDAKSPAPIKADKIHLVINDPMTDLDLIAKPLEGEVDGMSSRFVGTHDTIGIVKEFSGTISGEIDGTPYTGDFKEEPHGADHEH
;
A
#
# COMPACT_ATOMS: atom_id res chain seq x y z
N MET A 1 13.89 -60.04 -25.66
CA MET A 1 13.03 -61.06 -26.29
C MET A 1 11.57 -60.63 -26.19
N LYS A 2 10.84 -60.74 -27.35
CA LYS A 2 9.39 -60.65 -27.58
C LYS A 2 8.77 -59.25 -27.35
N ARG A 3 8.61 -58.41 -28.32
CA ARG A 3 7.65 -58.32 -29.47
C ARG A 3 6.23 -58.70 -29.09
N PHE A 4 5.32 -57.70 -28.98
CA PHE A 4 3.98 -57.84 -29.54
C PHE A 4 3.47 -56.51 -30.05
N LEU A 5 3.24 -56.51 -31.34
CA LEU A 5 2.62 -55.51 -32.19
C LEU A 5 1.12 -55.85 -32.25
N VAL A 6 0.24 -54.90 -31.96
CA VAL A 6 -1.15 -54.98 -32.42
C VAL A 6 -1.57 -53.62 -32.96
N LEU A 7 -1.68 -53.58 -34.28
CA LEU A 7 -2.41 -52.57 -35.05
C LEU A 7 -3.91 -52.85 -34.92
N LEU A 8 -4.70 -51.83 -34.61
CA LEU A 8 -6.09 -51.83 -35.05
C LEU A 8 -6.47 -50.41 -35.48
N ALA A 9 -6.68 -50.27 -36.78
CA ALA A 9 -7.26 -49.14 -37.45
C ALA A 9 -8.78 -49.15 -37.24
N CYS A 10 -9.35 -48.06 -36.85
CA CYS A 10 -10.79 -47.82 -37.02
C CYS A 10 -11.02 -46.39 -37.47
N SER A 11 -11.34 -46.29 -38.74
CA SER A 11 -11.83 -45.11 -39.47
C SER A 11 -13.27 -44.84 -39.07
N THR A 12 -13.61 -43.66 -38.59
CA THR A 12 -15.01 -43.13 -38.69
C THR A 12 -15.00 -41.61 -38.80
N LEU A 13 -15.44 -41.21 -39.92
CA LEU A 13 -16.15 -40.01 -40.39
C LEU A 13 -16.32 -38.80 -39.43
N LEU A 14 -15.86 -37.67 -39.96
CA LEU A 14 -16.23 -36.30 -39.60
C LEU A 14 -17.73 -36.01 -39.79
N PRO A 15 -18.28 -35.09 -38.98
CA PRO A 15 -19.00 -33.95 -39.58
C PRO A 15 -18.32 -32.64 -39.17
N LEU A 16 -18.07 -31.79 -40.22
CA LEU A 16 -17.83 -30.34 -40.05
C LEU A 16 -19.07 -29.71 -39.45
N VAL A 17 -18.93 -29.15 -38.24
CA VAL A 17 -19.82 -28.13 -37.74
C VAL A 17 -18.98 -26.85 -37.65
N THR A 18 -19.16 -25.99 -38.65
CA THR A 18 -18.74 -24.59 -38.60
C THR A 18 -19.70 -23.85 -37.64
N GLY A 19 -19.31 -23.81 -36.37
CA GLY A 19 -19.90 -22.91 -35.40
C GLY A 19 -18.93 -21.76 -35.17
N CYS A 20 -19.18 -20.60 -35.77
CA CYS A 20 -18.62 -19.33 -35.31
C CYS A 20 -19.14 -19.08 -33.92
N GLY A 21 -18.41 -19.56 -32.91
CA GLY A 21 -18.61 -19.17 -31.54
C GLY A 21 -17.82 -17.88 -31.30
N GLU A 22 -18.53 -16.77 -31.35
CA GLU A 22 -18.07 -15.49 -30.85
C GLU A 22 -17.68 -15.69 -29.40
N LYS A 23 -16.38 -15.55 -29.11
CA LYS A 23 -15.86 -15.61 -27.76
C LYS A 23 -16.47 -14.41 -27.01
N PRO A 24 -17.26 -14.62 -25.93
CA PRO A 24 -17.74 -13.49 -25.16
C PRO A 24 -16.55 -12.72 -24.64
N ALA A 25 -16.55 -11.40 -24.87
CA ALA A 25 -15.57 -10.49 -24.30
C ALA A 25 -15.59 -10.66 -22.77
N PRO A 26 -14.43 -10.63 -22.12
CA PRO A 26 -14.38 -10.65 -20.66
C PRO A 26 -15.19 -9.45 -20.16
N ALA A 27 -16.10 -9.72 -19.23
CA ALA A 27 -16.83 -8.68 -18.53
C ALA A 27 -15.85 -7.66 -17.95
N PRO A 28 -16.11 -6.36 -18.07
CA PRO A 28 -15.27 -5.35 -17.44
C PRO A 28 -15.22 -5.66 -15.93
N ALA A 29 -13.99 -5.72 -15.40
CA ALA A 29 -13.78 -5.81 -13.98
C ALA A 29 -14.58 -4.67 -13.31
N PRO A 30 -15.15 -4.90 -12.11
CA PRO A 30 -15.81 -3.83 -11.38
C PRO A 30 -14.78 -2.71 -11.20
N GLN A 31 -15.01 -1.58 -11.86
CA GLN A 31 -14.30 -0.36 -11.51
C GLN A 31 -14.74 -0.03 -10.10
N ALA A 32 -13.82 -0.16 -9.15
CA ALA A 32 -13.99 0.43 -7.85
C ALA A 32 -14.22 1.92 -8.10
N LYS A 33 -15.47 2.36 -7.90
CA LYS A 33 -15.75 3.77 -7.77
C LYS A 33 -14.95 4.25 -6.58
N SER A 34 -13.96 5.08 -6.83
CA SER A 34 -13.42 5.96 -5.81
C SER A 34 -14.56 6.92 -5.45
N GLU A 35 -15.40 6.50 -4.53
CA GLU A 35 -16.22 7.43 -3.78
C GLU A 35 -15.23 8.10 -2.83
N THR A 36 -14.86 9.31 -3.16
CA THR A 36 -14.29 10.27 -2.23
C THR A 36 -15.39 10.61 -1.24
N ASP A 37 -15.67 9.69 -0.33
CA ASP A 37 -16.33 10.03 0.91
C ASP A 37 -15.29 10.78 1.74
N ASP A 38 -15.36 12.11 1.63
CA ASP A 38 -14.82 13.03 2.60
C ASP A 38 -15.60 12.83 3.92
N HIS A 39 -15.38 11.69 4.54
CA HIS A 39 -15.72 11.46 5.92
C HIS A 39 -14.58 12.07 6.73
N GLY A 40 -14.72 13.34 7.06
CA GLY A 40 -13.96 14.00 8.12
C GLY A 40 -14.13 13.21 9.41
N HIS A 41 -13.43 12.09 9.50
CA HIS A 41 -13.19 11.44 10.76
C HIS A 41 -12.24 12.37 11.52
N ASP A 42 -12.74 12.93 12.60
CA ASP A 42 -11.93 13.55 13.64
C ASP A 42 -11.01 12.44 14.19
N HIS A 43 -9.95 12.16 13.45
CA HIS A 43 -8.86 11.29 13.90
C HIS A 43 -8.18 12.07 15.02
N GLY A 44 -8.48 11.71 16.26
CA GLY A 44 -7.80 12.27 17.41
C GLY A 44 -6.31 12.36 17.12
N SER A 45 -5.63 13.36 17.68
CA SER A 45 -4.24 13.68 17.32
C SER A 45 -3.40 12.42 17.18
N ALA A 46 -2.74 12.30 16.01
CA ALA A 46 -1.86 11.19 15.67
C ALA A 46 -0.81 10.96 16.78
N PRO A 47 -0.49 9.73 17.17
CA PRO A 47 0.40 9.43 18.28
C PRO A 47 1.76 10.11 18.24
N HIS A 48 2.29 10.40 17.07
CA HIS A 48 3.58 11.06 16.87
C HIS A 48 3.45 12.48 16.30
N GLY A 49 2.21 13.00 16.20
CA GLY A 49 1.94 14.36 15.70
C GLY A 49 1.99 14.52 14.19
N GLY A 50 1.93 13.42 13.47
CA GLY A 50 1.94 13.39 12.01
C GLY A 50 0.54 13.36 11.39
N THR A 51 0.49 13.07 10.10
CA THR A 51 -0.75 12.94 9.34
C THR A 51 -1.16 11.47 9.25
N LEU A 52 -2.41 11.17 9.58
CA LEU A 52 -2.98 9.82 9.50
C LEU A 52 -3.64 9.57 8.14
N THR A 53 -3.47 8.36 7.64
CA THR A 53 -4.25 7.80 6.53
C THR A 53 -4.64 6.36 6.83
N ASP A 54 -5.70 5.87 6.19
CA ASP A 54 -6.23 4.54 6.43
C ASP A 54 -5.69 3.53 5.42
N TRP A 55 -5.38 2.32 5.90
CA TRP A 55 -5.17 1.14 5.09
C TRP A 55 -6.26 0.10 5.35
N GLY A 56 -6.81 -0.46 4.26
CA GLY A 56 -7.81 -1.52 4.36
C GLY A 56 -9.11 -1.10 5.05
N GLY A 57 -9.54 0.17 4.87
CA GLY A 57 -10.78 0.67 5.46
C GLY A 57 -10.74 0.72 6.99
N GLY A 58 -9.59 1.12 7.56
CA GLY A 58 -9.39 1.25 9.01
C GLY A 58 -8.89 -0.04 9.69
N ALA A 59 -8.49 -1.06 8.93
CA ALA A 59 -7.81 -2.22 9.50
C ALA A 59 -6.46 -1.83 10.11
N TYR A 60 -5.79 -0.89 9.45
CA TYR A 60 -4.59 -0.20 9.91
C TYR A 60 -4.74 1.30 9.69
N HIS A 61 -4.10 2.08 10.54
CA HIS A 61 -3.82 3.49 10.30
C HIS A 61 -2.34 3.65 10.03
N VAL A 62 -2.01 4.60 9.17
CA VAL A 62 -0.62 4.87 8.79
C VAL A 62 -0.35 6.34 9.08
N GLU A 63 0.62 6.61 9.94
CA GLU A 63 1.01 7.96 10.30
C GLU A 63 2.29 8.36 9.60
N PHE A 64 2.23 9.45 8.84
CA PHE A 64 3.40 10.06 8.20
C PHE A 64 3.92 11.21 9.04
N THR A 65 5.22 11.21 9.29
CA THR A 65 5.94 12.29 9.95
C THR A 65 7.18 12.67 9.17
N VAL A 66 7.62 13.92 9.30
CA VAL A 66 8.80 14.44 8.63
C VAL A 66 9.70 15.21 9.60
N ASP A 67 11.01 15.01 9.45
CA ASP A 67 12.06 15.81 10.08
C ASP A 67 12.87 16.48 8.96
N HIS A 68 12.59 17.75 8.70
CA HIS A 68 13.23 18.51 7.62
C HIS A 68 14.73 18.68 7.85
N ASP A 69 15.18 18.85 9.10
CA ASP A 69 16.59 19.06 9.43
C ASP A 69 17.41 17.79 9.15
N LYS A 70 16.84 16.63 9.42
CA LYS A 70 17.46 15.33 9.13
C LYS A 70 17.17 14.84 7.71
N LYS A 71 16.29 15.52 6.99
CA LYS A 71 15.78 15.09 5.67
C LYS A 71 15.18 13.68 5.73
N GLU A 72 14.49 13.40 6.80
CA GLU A 72 13.99 12.07 7.16
C GLU A 72 12.46 12.04 7.12
N ALA A 73 11.91 11.06 6.43
CA ALA A 73 10.51 10.68 6.52
C ALA A 73 10.38 9.43 7.38
N THR A 74 9.44 9.45 8.30
CA THR A 74 9.10 8.28 9.11
C THR A 74 7.61 7.96 8.93
N VAL A 75 7.33 6.68 8.77
CA VAL A 75 5.96 6.15 8.73
C VAL A 75 5.79 5.15 9.86
N TYR A 76 4.70 5.30 10.61
CA TYR A 76 4.29 4.37 11.64
C TYR A 76 3.04 3.62 11.22
N ILE A 77 3.05 2.30 11.41
CA ILE A 77 1.88 1.45 11.25
C ILE A 77 1.20 1.30 12.59
N ILE A 78 -0.05 1.66 12.64
CA ILE A 78 -0.89 1.76 13.84
C ILE A 78 -2.09 0.85 13.65
N GLY A 79 -2.55 0.24 14.70
CA GLY A 79 -3.71 -0.65 14.68
C GLY A 79 -5.03 0.09 14.44
N SER A 80 -6.11 -0.67 14.34
CA SER A 80 -7.47 -0.15 14.12
C SER A 80 -7.97 0.77 15.23
N ASP A 81 -7.28 0.83 16.37
CA ASP A 81 -7.57 1.76 17.47
C ASP A 81 -6.98 3.18 17.24
N ALA A 82 -6.24 3.37 16.13
CA ALA A 82 -5.50 4.59 15.77
C ALA A 82 -4.51 5.07 16.86
N LYS A 83 -4.02 4.17 17.70
CA LYS A 83 -3.16 4.51 18.85
C LYS A 83 -2.00 3.54 19.07
N SER A 84 -2.27 2.25 19.00
CA SER A 84 -1.28 1.23 19.34
C SER A 84 -0.43 0.86 18.14
N PRO A 85 0.91 0.72 18.29
CA PRO A 85 1.75 0.19 17.22
C PRO A 85 1.25 -1.16 16.73
N ALA A 86 1.23 -1.36 15.42
CA ALA A 86 0.86 -2.61 14.77
C ALA A 86 2.03 -3.13 13.92
N PRO A 87 2.98 -3.87 14.51
CA PRO A 87 4.12 -4.37 13.77
C PRO A 87 3.70 -5.29 12.63
N ILE A 88 4.22 -5.06 11.44
CA ILE A 88 3.99 -5.86 10.24
C ILE A 88 5.27 -6.55 9.78
N LYS A 89 5.13 -7.66 9.07
CA LYS A 89 6.25 -8.37 8.47
C LYS A 89 6.54 -7.78 7.09
N ALA A 90 7.32 -6.72 7.07
CA ALA A 90 7.78 -6.07 5.84
C ALA A 90 9.18 -5.49 6.06
N ASP A 91 10.06 -5.66 5.07
CA ASP A 91 11.41 -5.07 5.13
C ASP A 91 11.38 -3.59 4.76
N LYS A 92 10.40 -3.18 3.98
CA LYS A 92 10.20 -1.82 3.50
C LYS A 92 8.75 -1.54 3.15
N ILE A 93 8.41 -0.26 3.11
CA ILE A 93 7.19 0.30 2.50
C ILE A 93 7.58 1.39 1.52
N HIS A 94 6.68 1.77 0.65
CA HIS A 94 6.94 2.71 -0.44
C HIS A 94 6.20 4.02 -0.20
N LEU A 95 6.92 5.14 -0.33
CA LEU A 95 6.42 6.50 -0.19
C LEU A 95 6.59 7.25 -1.50
N VAL A 96 5.52 7.81 -2.02
CA VAL A 96 5.55 8.76 -3.13
C VAL A 96 5.03 10.09 -2.65
N ILE A 97 5.83 11.16 -2.81
CA ILE A 97 5.45 12.55 -2.54
C ILE A 97 5.18 13.23 -3.88
N ASN A 98 4.11 14.00 -3.96
CA ASN A 98 3.66 14.63 -5.20
C ASN A 98 4.50 15.85 -5.59
N ASP A 99 4.90 16.68 -4.60
CA ASP A 99 5.63 17.91 -4.85
C ASP A 99 6.59 18.27 -3.68
N PRO A 100 7.91 18.30 -3.91
CA PRO A 100 8.58 17.86 -5.14
C PRO A 100 8.42 16.35 -5.33
N MET A 101 8.27 15.91 -6.59
CA MET A 101 8.11 14.48 -6.89
C MET A 101 9.26 13.68 -6.27
N THR A 102 8.94 12.80 -5.35
CA THR A 102 9.90 11.97 -4.64
C THR A 102 9.35 10.56 -4.53
N ASP A 103 10.17 9.60 -4.88
CA ASP A 103 9.88 8.17 -4.84
C ASP A 103 10.91 7.54 -3.91
N LEU A 104 10.48 6.96 -2.79
CA LEU A 104 11.37 6.57 -1.70
C LEU A 104 10.91 5.27 -1.04
N ASP A 105 11.82 4.31 -0.92
CA ASP A 105 11.62 3.15 -0.05
C ASP A 105 11.99 3.53 1.41
N LEU A 106 11.05 3.35 2.31
CA LEU A 106 11.26 3.48 3.75
C LEU A 106 11.57 2.10 4.31
N ILE A 107 12.70 1.99 5.01
CA ILE A 107 13.22 0.72 5.51
C ILE A 107 12.75 0.48 6.95
N ALA A 108 12.42 -0.77 7.25
CA ALA A 108 12.00 -1.19 8.59
C ALA A 108 13.04 -0.80 9.66
N LYS A 109 12.56 -0.15 10.71
CA LYS A 109 13.32 0.25 11.90
C LYS A 109 12.50 -0.12 13.13
N PRO A 110 12.52 -1.40 13.56
CA PRO A 110 11.70 -1.89 14.66
C PRO A 110 11.82 -1.04 15.92
N LEU A 111 10.71 -0.89 16.63
CA LEU A 111 10.69 -0.30 17.96
C LEU A 111 11.21 -1.31 18.99
N GLU A 112 11.60 -0.79 20.15
CA GLU A 112 12.04 -1.66 21.24
C GLU A 112 10.93 -2.63 21.68
N GLY A 113 11.24 -3.92 21.74
CA GLY A 113 10.29 -4.97 22.10
C GLY A 113 9.50 -5.59 20.95
N GLU A 114 9.68 -5.11 19.72
CA GLU A 114 9.10 -5.77 18.55
C GLU A 114 9.83 -7.08 18.23
N VAL A 115 9.08 -8.06 17.72
CA VAL A 115 9.61 -9.39 17.38
C VAL A 115 10.51 -9.29 16.13
N ASP A 116 11.55 -10.11 16.07
CA ASP A 116 12.46 -10.17 14.92
C ASP A 116 11.70 -10.32 13.58
N GLY A 117 12.04 -9.45 12.63
CA GLY A 117 11.40 -9.41 11.31
C GLY A 117 10.03 -8.72 11.27
N MET A 118 9.59 -8.12 12.38
CA MET A 118 8.40 -7.29 12.45
C MET A 118 8.80 -5.84 12.71
N SER A 119 8.07 -4.90 12.12
CA SER A 119 8.28 -3.47 12.37
C SER A 119 6.98 -2.69 12.26
N SER A 120 6.74 -1.80 13.21
CA SER A 120 5.69 -0.77 13.09
C SER A 120 6.25 0.57 12.64
N ARG A 121 7.57 0.71 12.46
CA ARG A 121 8.21 1.97 12.05
C ARG A 121 9.10 1.76 10.84
N PHE A 122 8.96 2.64 9.85
CA PHE A 122 9.74 2.63 8.61
C PHE A 122 10.32 4.01 8.36
N VAL A 123 11.60 4.08 7.98
CA VAL A 123 12.35 5.33 7.90
C VAL A 123 13.11 5.40 6.59
N GLY A 124 13.10 6.57 5.96
CA GLY A 124 13.91 6.86 4.79
C GLY A 124 14.36 8.30 4.75
N THR A 125 15.44 8.58 4.04
CA THR A 125 15.99 9.93 3.89
C THR A 125 16.11 10.32 2.43
N HIS A 126 15.76 11.56 2.11
CA HIS A 126 15.92 12.12 0.77
C HIS A 126 16.09 13.62 0.86
N ASP A 127 16.88 14.21 -0.06
CA ASP A 127 17.15 15.67 -0.04
C ASP A 127 15.89 16.53 -0.13
N THR A 128 14.87 16.07 -0.85
CA THR A 128 13.60 16.78 -0.99
C THR A 128 12.80 16.86 0.31
N ILE A 129 12.98 15.93 1.24
CA ILE A 129 12.35 15.95 2.56
C ILE A 129 12.86 17.13 3.41
N GLY A 130 14.07 17.63 3.12
CA GLY A 130 14.61 18.82 3.79
C GLY A 130 13.95 20.13 3.38
N ILE A 131 13.05 20.13 2.41
CA ILE A 131 12.31 21.33 2.00
C ILE A 131 11.14 21.52 2.97
N VAL A 132 11.15 22.65 3.70
CA VAL A 132 10.08 22.97 4.66
C VAL A 132 8.81 23.35 3.91
N LYS A 133 7.88 22.44 3.81
CA LYS A 133 6.55 22.62 3.22
C LYS A 133 5.63 21.46 3.64
N GLU A 134 4.33 21.64 3.44
CA GLU A 134 3.37 20.56 3.59
C GLU A 134 3.50 19.57 2.43
N PHE A 135 3.57 18.29 2.74
CA PHE A 135 3.63 17.24 1.75
C PHE A 135 2.26 16.58 1.55
N SER A 136 2.05 16.10 0.35
CA SER A 136 0.97 15.17 0.04
C SER A 136 1.50 14.06 -0.84
N GLY A 137 0.89 12.90 -0.76
CA GLY A 137 1.38 11.75 -1.51
C GLY A 137 0.64 10.47 -1.17
N THR A 138 1.28 9.37 -1.50
CA THR A 138 0.73 8.03 -1.32
C THR A 138 1.73 7.16 -0.56
N ILE A 139 1.24 6.38 0.39
CA ILE A 139 2.01 5.37 1.10
C ILE A 139 1.45 4.02 0.72
N SER A 140 2.32 3.09 0.34
CA SER A 140 1.91 1.73 -0.01
C SER A 140 2.84 0.68 0.58
N GLY A 141 2.29 -0.50 0.82
CA GLY A 141 3.02 -1.63 1.38
C GLY A 141 2.26 -2.93 1.20
N GLU A 142 2.85 -4.02 1.64
CA GLU A 142 2.25 -5.35 1.60
C GLU A 142 2.28 -5.96 2.99
N ILE A 143 1.15 -6.48 3.45
CA ILE A 143 1.03 -7.20 4.72
C ILE A 143 0.48 -8.59 4.43
N ASP A 144 1.26 -9.62 4.73
CA ASP A 144 0.89 -11.03 4.50
C ASP A 144 0.43 -11.32 3.05
N GLY A 145 1.11 -10.73 2.06
CA GLY A 145 0.77 -10.88 0.64
C GLY A 145 -0.40 -10.02 0.15
N THR A 146 -0.98 -9.20 1.02
CA THR A 146 -2.06 -8.28 0.66
C THR A 146 -1.52 -6.87 0.47
N PRO A 147 -1.69 -6.25 -0.71
CA PRO A 147 -1.27 -4.88 -0.94
C PRO A 147 -2.22 -3.88 -0.29
N TYR A 148 -1.65 -2.86 0.33
CA TYR A 148 -2.34 -1.72 0.92
C TYR A 148 -1.82 -0.42 0.33
N THR A 149 -2.69 0.58 0.24
CA THR A 149 -2.32 1.92 -0.19
C THR A 149 -3.23 2.95 0.49
N GLY A 150 -2.68 4.13 0.78
CA GLY A 150 -3.41 5.25 1.36
C GLY A 150 -2.79 6.56 0.92
N ASP A 151 -3.63 7.53 0.59
CA ASP A 151 -3.20 8.88 0.28
C ASP A 151 -3.15 9.71 1.55
N PHE A 152 -2.12 10.54 1.67
CA PHE A 152 -1.98 11.47 2.79
C PHE A 152 -1.82 12.91 2.30
N LYS A 153 -2.21 13.83 3.16
CA LYS A 153 -1.98 15.26 2.97
C LYS A 153 -1.74 15.90 4.35
N GLU A 154 -0.59 16.53 4.51
CA GLU A 154 -0.33 17.30 5.72
C GLU A 154 -1.25 18.53 5.77
N GLU A 155 -1.84 18.76 6.93
CA GLU A 155 -2.59 19.99 7.18
C GLU A 155 -1.62 21.12 7.52
N PRO A 156 -1.92 22.37 7.12
CA PRO A 156 -1.12 23.51 7.49
C PRO A 156 -0.94 23.56 9.01
N HIS A 157 0.30 23.51 9.48
CA HIS A 157 0.57 23.82 10.87
C HIS A 157 0.18 25.27 11.07
N GLY A 158 -1.00 25.50 11.66
CA GLY A 158 -1.55 26.83 11.88
C GLY A 158 -0.51 27.71 12.56
N ALA A 159 -0.21 28.82 11.91
CA ALA A 159 0.55 29.92 12.48
C ALA A 159 -0.31 30.63 13.56
N ASP A 160 -0.70 29.89 14.60
CA ASP A 160 -1.51 30.40 15.68
C ASP A 160 -0.91 30.06 17.04
N HIS A 161 0.23 30.67 17.33
CA HIS A 161 0.62 31.00 18.70
C HIS A 161 1.37 32.33 18.73
N GLU A 162 0.69 33.41 18.32
CA GLU A 162 1.01 34.74 18.86
C GLU A 162 0.31 34.85 20.20
N HIS A 163 1.11 34.78 21.25
CA HIS A 163 0.77 35.33 22.57
C HIS A 163 1.71 36.45 22.93
#